data_59fdd0b86bd0b29d7c9807bbe926efb5
#
_entry.id   59fdd0b86bd0b29d7c9807bbe926efb5
#
_cell.length_a   1.000
_cell.length_b   1.000
_cell.length_c   1.000
_cell.angle_alpha   90.00
_cell.angle_beta   90.00
_cell.angle_gamma   90.00
#
_symmetry.space_group_name_H-M   'P 1'
#
loop_
_entity.id
_entity.type
_entity.pdbx_description
1 polymer ?
#
loop_
_entity_poly.entity_id
_entity_poly.type
_entity_poly.pdbx_seq_one_letter_code
_entity_poly.pdbx_strand_id
1 'polypeptide(L)'
;MLSAPLIEAAPAAERAPAAPVAIAKCASYDDDVVGKLSTLFDQLGGLPRLVRNKTVTVKLNLTGSPGLRFQGRPLGVTHYTHPKVVGAAAHLMGKAGAKRIRFVESGWSLAGPLEEYMLDSGWNVRALQAAAPGVEFENTNNLGKGKRYARFRSPGGGYIFPAYDLNHAFEETDVFVSIAKLKNHETCGVTLAMKNCFGNTPASIYGDDAGREEPNENPKSGRVNVCHYGKRQPSKSAPAEIDPASSRDPGYRMPRIVADLAAARPIDLAIVEGVESIAGGEGPWIKGLRLVRPGLLAAGTNAVCTDTVCTALMGYDPRAQRGTTPFRACDNTMLLAEARGVGSADLRRIEVRGESIASALYKYEA
;
A
#
# COMPACT_ATOMS: atom_id res chain seq x y z
N MET A 1 -28.76 -22.00 35.73
CA MET A 1 -28.58 -20.83 34.82
C MET A 1 -27.18 -20.31 35.04
N LEU A 2 -26.25 -20.71 34.19
CA LEU A 2 -24.88 -20.20 34.19
C LEU A 2 -24.84 -19.00 33.25
N SER A 3 -24.64 -17.81 33.79
CA SER A 3 -24.42 -16.59 33.00
C SER A 3 -23.10 -16.72 32.25
N ALA A 4 -23.16 -16.63 30.89
CA ALA A 4 -21.97 -16.50 30.08
C ALA A 4 -21.22 -15.19 30.47
N PRO A 5 -19.88 -15.21 30.54
CA PRO A 5 -19.14 -14.00 30.82
C PRO A 5 -19.32 -13.02 29.67
N LEU A 6 -19.69 -11.80 30.00
CA LEU A 6 -19.63 -10.66 29.09
C LEU A 6 -18.16 -10.53 28.59
N ILE A 7 -17.95 -10.78 27.29
CA ILE A 7 -16.69 -10.45 26.64
C ILE A 7 -16.60 -8.92 26.64
N GLU A 8 -15.81 -8.36 27.52
CA GLU A 8 -15.42 -6.95 27.46
C GLU A 8 -14.74 -6.66 26.13
N ALA A 9 -15.50 -6.06 25.19
CA ALA A 9 -15.00 -5.65 23.89
C ALA A 9 -14.13 -4.40 24.06
N ALA A 10 -12.83 -4.61 23.85
CA ALA A 10 -11.86 -3.73 23.26
C ALA A 10 -11.35 -2.45 23.96
N PRO A 11 -10.31 -2.57 24.80
CA PRO A 11 -9.45 -1.42 25.07
C PRO A 11 -8.48 -1.08 23.92
N ALA A 12 -8.25 -1.96 22.94
CA ALA A 12 -7.23 -1.77 21.90
C ALA A 12 -7.61 -0.75 20.81
N ALA A 13 -8.88 -0.72 20.38
CA ALA A 13 -9.34 0.21 19.35
C ALA A 13 -9.35 1.69 19.82
N GLU A 14 -9.69 1.93 21.08
CA GLU A 14 -9.65 3.27 21.65
C GLU A 14 -8.23 3.81 21.86
N ARG A 15 -7.22 2.92 21.92
CA ARG A 15 -5.81 3.26 22.10
C ARG A 15 -5.01 3.36 20.80
N ALA A 16 -5.58 2.97 19.66
CA ALA A 16 -4.89 3.06 18.38
C ALA A 16 -4.48 4.53 18.10
N PRO A 17 -3.22 4.81 17.69
CA PRO A 17 -2.74 6.16 17.49
C PRO A 17 -3.50 6.86 16.37
N ALA A 18 -3.79 8.14 16.55
CA ALA A 18 -4.29 9.01 15.51
C ALA A 18 -3.16 9.96 15.06
N ALA A 19 -3.12 10.24 13.77
CA ALA A 19 -2.15 11.16 13.18
C ALA A 19 -2.85 12.03 12.13
N PRO A 20 -2.37 13.27 11.90
CA PRO A 20 -2.96 14.16 10.92
C PRO A 20 -2.81 13.63 9.49
N VAL A 21 -3.78 13.97 8.66
CA VAL A 21 -3.79 13.71 7.22
C VAL A 21 -4.01 15.02 6.48
N ALA A 22 -3.13 15.31 5.53
CA ALA A 22 -3.20 16.50 4.70
C ALA A 22 -3.78 16.20 3.33
N ILE A 23 -4.61 17.08 2.78
CA ILE A 23 -5.30 16.97 1.49
C ILE A 23 -5.01 18.21 0.65
N ALA A 24 -4.69 18.03 -0.63
CA ALA A 24 -4.56 19.11 -1.60
C ALA A 24 -5.32 18.78 -2.90
N LYS A 25 -5.99 19.77 -3.49
CA LYS A 25 -6.51 19.66 -4.85
C LYS A 25 -5.37 19.70 -5.86
N CYS A 26 -5.45 18.79 -6.85
CA CYS A 26 -4.51 18.68 -7.96
C CYS A 26 -5.30 18.21 -9.18
N ALA A 27 -5.78 19.16 -10.00
CA ALA A 27 -6.74 18.89 -11.06
C ALA A 27 -6.12 18.07 -12.22
N SER A 28 -4.82 18.21 -12.44
CA SER A 28 -4.10 17.47 -13.47
C SER A 28 -2.65 17.21 -13.07
N TYR A 29 -1.98 16.30 -13.77
CA TYR A 29 -0.54 16.08 -13.62
C TYR A 29 0.31 17.21 -14.23
N ASP A 30 -0.30 18.18 -14.92
CA ASP A 30 0.37 19.38 -15.42
C ASP A 30 0.31 20.55 -14.43
N ASP A 31 -0.43 20.39 -13.32
CA ASP A 31 -0.38 21.30 -12.18
C ASP A 31 1.00 21.23 -11.50
N ASP A 32 1.26 22.18 -10.59
CA ASP A 32 2.45 22.14 -9.74
C ASP A 32 2.37 21.02 -8.69
N VAL A 33 2.60 19.78 -9.13
CA VAL A 33 2.60 18.59 -8.25
C VAL A 33 3.66 18.71 -7.15
N VAL A 34 4.82 19.30 -7.45
CA VAL A 34 5.91 19.51 -6.48
C VAL A 34 5.46 20.45 -5.37
N GLY A 35 4.91 21.61 -5.71
CA GLY A 35 4.39 22.57 -4.73
C GLY A 35 3.23 22.01 -3.91
N LYS A 36 2.31 21.25 -4.54
CA LYS A 36 1.21 20.58 -3.82
C LYS A 36 1.74 19.58 -2.79
N LEU A 37 2.66 18.70 -3.16
CA LEU A 37 3.27 17.74 -2.24
C LEU A 37 4.10 18.45 -1.15
N SER A 38 4.85 19.51 -1.49
CA SER A 38 5.58 20.32 -0.49
C SER A 38 4.63 20.86 0.57
N THR A 39 3.52 21.46 0.16
CA THR A 39 2.49 21.98 1.07
C THR A 39 1.92 20.87 1.99
N LEU A 40 1.62 19.69 1.44
CA LEU A 40 1.14 18.55 2.23
C LEU A 40 2.18 18.15 3.30
N PHE A 41 3.45 18.05 2.91
CA PHE A 41 4.52 17.66 3.83
C PHE A 41 4.77 18.73 4.91
N ASP A 42 4.70 20.02 4.57
CA ASP A 42 4.83 21.12 5.53
C ASP A 42 3.69 21.08 6.57
N GLN A 43 2.46 20.82 6.12
CA GLN A 43 1.31 20.59 7.00
C GLN A 43 1.48 19.40 7.93
N LEU A 44 2.28 18.38 7.55
CA LEU A 44 2.61 17.23 8.38
C LEU A 44 3.84 17.43 9.29
N GLY A 45 4.41 18.62 9.33
CA GLY A 45 5.55 18.98 10.18
C GLY A 45 6.91 18.91 9.48
N GLY A 46 6.91 18.85 8.14
CA GLY A 46 8.08 18.99 7.26
C GLY A 46 8.85 17.71 7.00
N LEU A 47 9.19 17.51 5.74
CA LEU A 47 9.92 16.33 5.27
C LEU A 47 11.32 16.18 5.88
N PRO A 48 12.12 17.26 6.12
CA PRO A 48 13.46 17.13 6.69
C PRO A 48 13.50 16.39 8.04
N ARG A 49 12.48 16.57 8.87
CA ARG A 49 12.39 15.86 10.16
C ARG A 49 12.27 14.34 9.98
N LEU A 50 11.62 13.92 8.89
CA LEU A 50 11.40 12.51 8.59
C LEU A 50 12.59 11.88 7.88
N VAL A 51 13.18 12.53 6.86
CA VAL A 51 14.06 11.88 5.89
C VAL A 51 15.53 12.34 5.92
N ARG A 52 15.89 13.45 6.62
CA ARG A 52 17.26 13.99 6.57
C ARG A 52 18.29 12.97 7.06
N ASN A 53 19.34 12.76 6.26
CA ASN A 53 20.43 11.81 6.49
C ASN A 53 19.98 10.34 6.60
N LYS A 54 18.78 10.00 6.12
CA LYS A 54 18.20 8.66 6.23
C LYS A 54 18.13 7.95 4.88
N THR A 55 18.11 6.63 4.94
CA THR A 55 17.68 5.76 3.83
C THR A 55 16.16 5.71 3.81
N VAL A 56 15.57 6.04 2.67
CA VAL A 56 14.12 6.03 2.44
C VAL A 56 13.80 4.93 1.44
N THR A 57 12.99 3.96 1.83
CA THR A 57 12.45 2.95 0.90
C THR A 57 11.02 3.34 0.52
N VAL A 58 10.76 3.44 -0.78
CA VAL A 58 9.50 3.92 -1.34
C VAL A 58 8.83 2.78 -2.12
N LYS A 59 7.74 2.23 -1.59
CA LYS A 59 6.90 1.25 -2.28
C LYS A 59 6.02 1.96 -3.29
N LEU A 60 6.16 1.59 -4.54
CA LEU A 60 5.31 2.04 -5.64
C LEU A 60 4.01 1.22 -5.71
N ASN A 61 3.04 1.64 -6.49
CA ASN A 61 1.83 0.88 -6.78
C ASN A 61 1.76 0.57 -8.29
N LEU A 62 2.44 -0.49 -8.71
CA LEU A 62 2.50 -0.95 -10.09
C LEU A 62 1.83 -2.34 -10.20
N THR A 63 0.52 -2.37 -10.07
CA THR A 63 -0.28 -3.60 -10.00
C THR A 63 -0.60 -4.17 -11.39
N GLY A 64 -0.29 -5.45 -11.62
CA GLY A 64 -0.53 -6.13 -12.90
C GLY A 64 0.60 -5.93 -13.91
N SER A 65 0.52 -6.59 -15.06
CA SER A 65 1.53 -6.51 -16.11
C SER A 65 1.56 -5.13 -16.77
N PRO A 66 2.75 -4.61 -17.16
CA PRO A 66 2.87 -3.34 -17.90
C PRO A 66 2.15 -3.34 -19.25
N GLY A 67 1.86 -4.50 -19.83
CA GLY A 67 1.08 -4.63 -21.07
C GLY A 67 -0.44 -4.46 -20.90
N LEU A 68 -0.96 -4.54 -19.67
CA LEU A 68 -2.39 -4.47 -19.39
C LEU A 68 -2.85 -3.00 -19.30
N ARG A 69 -3.54 -2.52 -20.32
CA ARG A 69 -4.03 -1.14 -20.38
C ARG A 69 -5.56 -1.09 -20.37
N PHE A 70 -6.11 -0.24 -19.53
CA PHE A 70 -7.55 0.01 -19.51
C PHE A 70 -7.88 1.07 -20.59
N GLN A 71 -8.70 0.68 -21.58
CA GLN A 71 -9.10 1.53 -22.71
C GLN A 71 -7.91 2.18 -23.46
N GLY A 72 -6.78 1.47 -23.57
CA GLY A 72 -5.58 1.98 -24.23
C GLY A 72 -4.87 3.15 -23.52
N ARG A 73 -5.32 3.54 -22.32
CA ARG A 73 -4.76 4.67 -21.57
C ARG A 73 -3.40 4.33 -20.96
N PRO A 74 -2.56 5.34 -20.74
CA PRO A 74 -1.34 5.18 -19.95
C PRO A 74 -1.63 4.61 -18.54
N LEU A 75 -0.75 3.76 -18.04
CA LEU A 75 -0.95 3.06 -16.76
C LEU A 75 -1.06 4.02 -15.58
N GLY A 76 -0.28 5.12 -15.57
CA GLY A 76 -0.25 6.11 -14.51
C GLY A 76 -1.54 6.92 -14.35
N VAL A 77 -2.38 7.04 -15.40
CA VAL A 77 -3.68 7.71 -15.32
C VAL A 77 -4.83 6.72 -15.02
N THR A 78 -4.50 5.45 -14.80
CA THR A 78 -5.47 4.40 -14.49
C THR A 78 -5.17 3.74 -13.14
N HIS A 79 -4.40 2.67 -13.12
CA HIS A 79 -4.24 1.81 -11.93
C HIS A 79 -2.82 1.80 -11.34
N TYR A 80 -1.84 2.41 -12.00
CA TYR A 80 -0.49 2.63 -11.45
C TYR A 80 -0.38 4.01 -10.81
N THR A 81 0.53 4.20 -9.86
CA THR A 81 0.97 5.55 -9.47
C THR A 81 1.57 6.28 -10.66
N HIS A 82 1.33 7.58 -10.75
CA HIS A 82 1.82 8.38 -11.86
C HIS A 82 3.28 8.79 -11.67
N PRO A 83 4.16 8.66 -12.70
CA PRO A 83 5.59 8.95 -12.58
C PRO A 83 5.90 10.39 -12.16
N LYS A 84 5.07 11.39 -12.52
CA LYS A 84 5.23 12.78 -12.06
C LYS A 84 5.09 12.92 -10.54
N VAL A 85 4.15 12.19 -9.92
CA VAL A 85 3.98 12.20 -8.45
C VAL A 85 5.17 11.54 -7.77
N VAL A 86 5.61 10.40 -8.32
CA VAL A 86 6.79 9.68 -7.80
C VAL A 86 8.07 10.51 -7.91
N GLY A 87 8.29 11.15 -9.07
CA GLY A 87 9.43 12.03 -9.31
C GLY A 87 9.41 13.27 -8.41
N ALA A 88 8.25 13.90 -8.22
CA ALA A 88 8.08 15.04 -7.33
C ALA A 88 8.36 14.65 -5.86
N ALA A 89 7.88 13.49 -5.41
CA ALA A 89 8.18 12.97 -4.07
C ALA A 89 9.68 12.71 -3.89
N ALA A 90 10.34 12.06 -4.86
CA ALA A 90 11.78 11.84 -4.84
C ALA A 90 12.58 13.15 -4.77
N HIS A 91 12.23 14.13 -5.62
CA HIS A 91 12.85 15.45 -5.63
C HIS A 91 12.75 16.12 -4.25
N LEU A 92 11.56 16.14 -3.65
CA LEU A 92 11.34 16.75 -2.34
C LEU A 92 12.07 16.01 -1.22
N MET A 93 12.13 14.67 -1.26
CA MET A 93 12.90 13.88 -0.30
C MET A 93 14.41 14.17 -0.43
N GLY A 94 14.93 14.26 -1.66
CA GLY A 94 16.32 14.63 -1.92
C GLY A 94 16.63 16.05 -1.44
N LYS A 95 15.79 17.03 -1.76
CA LYS A 95 15.90 18.42 -1.28
C LYS A 95 15.82 18.51 0.25
N ALA A 96 15.07 17.63 0.89
CA ALA A 96 14.98 17.53 2.34
C ALA A 96 16.19 16.83 2.98
N GLY A 97 17.16 16.35 2.18
CA GLY A 97 18.40 15.76 2.63
C GLY A 97 18.35 14.26 2.89
N ALA A 98 17.46 13.52 2.21
CA ALA A 98 17.52 12.05 2.21
C ALA A 98 18.89 11.58 1.69
N LYS A 99 19.51 10.64 2.40
CA LYS A 99 20.84 10.09 2.03
C LYS A 99 20.73 9.14 0.84
N ARG A 100 19.63 8.39 0.79
CA ARG A 100 19.36 7.34 -0.20
C ARG A 100 17.84 7.22 -0.38
N ILE A 101 17.40 7.07 -1.60
CA ILE A 101 15.98 6.82 -1.93
C ILE A 101 15.94 5.55 -2.76
N ARG A 102 15.33 4.48 -2.22
CA ARG A 102 15.19 3.21 -2.90
C ARG A 102 13.73 3.01 -3.30
N PHE A 103 13.43 3.06 -4.58
CA PHE A 103 12.13 2.66 -5.11
C PHE A 103 12.04 1.14 -5.17
N VAL A 104 10.96 0.59 -4.63
CA VAL A 104 10.73 -0.84 -4.58
C VAL A 104 9.34 -1.19 -5.12
N GLU A 105 9.27 -2.32 -5.79
CA GLU A 105 8.03 -2.98 -6.19
C GLU A 105 8.30 -4.46 -6.36
N SER A 106 7.32 -5.30 -6.04
CA SER A 106 7.30 -6.67 -6.53
C SER A 106 6.41 -6.71 -7.77
N GLY A 107 7.02 -6.38 -8.92
CA GLY A 107 6.31 -6.27 -10.19
C GLY A 107 5.65 -7.58 -10.57
N TRP A 108 4.32 -7.63 -10.56
CA TRP A 108 3.44 -8.76 -10.88
C TRP A 108 4.08 -10.13 -10.57
N SER A 109 4.62 -10.83 -11.54
CA SER A 109 5.26 -12.15 -11.43
C SER A 109 6.65 -12.14 -12.09
N LEU A 110 7.37 -11.02 -12.02
CA LEU A 110 8.67 -10.84 -12.69
C LEU A 110 9.80 -10.85 -11.65
N ALA A 111 10.89 -11.52 -11.99
CA ALA A 111 12.12 -11.58 -11.20
C ALA A 111 13.22 -10.65 -11.71
N GLY A 112 13.07 -10.06 -12.90
CA GLY A 112 14.03 -9.14 -13.51
C GLY A 112 14.13 -7.80 -12.80
N PRO A 113 15.05 -6.93 -13.22
CA PRO A 113 15.23 -5.60 -12.66
C PRO A 113 13.95 -4.76 -12.69
N LEU A 114 13.72 -3.97 -11.62
CA LEU A 114 12.53 -3.09 -11.56
C LEU A 114 12.54 -2.05 -12.67
N GLU A 115 13.73 -1.62 -13.09
CA GLU A 115 13.92 -0.64 -14.17
C GLU A 115 13.32 -1.13 -15.49
N GLU A 116 13.47 -2.40 -15.84
CA GLU A 116 12.87 -2.99 -17.06
C GLU A 116 11.34 -2.92 -17.00
N TYR A 117 10.77 -3.31 -15.85
CA TYR A 117 9.33 -3.22 -15.63
C TYR A 117 8.81 -1.78 -15.75
N MET A 118 9.57 -0.81 -15.24
CA MET A 118 9.21 0.61 -15.33
C MET A 118 9.32 1.12 -16.77
N LEU A 119 10.35 0.72 -17.53
CA LEU A 119 10.51 1.07 -18.94
C LEU A 119 9.36 0.52 -19.79
N ASP A 120 8.98 -0.75 -19.59
CA ASP A 120 7.82 -1.36 -20.24
C ASP A 120 6.51 -0.67 -19.91
N SER A 121 6.44 -0.07 -18.73
CA SER A 121 5.31 0.74 -18.28
C SER A 121 5.29 2.15 -18.88
N GLY A 122 6.31 2.51 -19.67
CA GLY A 122 6.47 3.82 -20.31
C GLY A 122 7.03 4.90 -19.38
N TRP A 123 7.73 4.52 -18.31
CA TRP A 123 8.35 5.47 -17.39
C TRP A 123 9.73 5.93 -17.87
N ASN A 124 10.04 7.19 -17.61
CA ASN A 124 11.40 7.69 -17.82
C ASN A 124 12.24 7.42 -16.58
N VAL A 125 12.88 6.25 -16.54
CA VAL A 125 13.72 5.79 -15.40
C VAL A 125 14.90 6.75 -15.15
N ARG A 126 15.51 7.30 -16.20
CA ARG A 126 16.60 8.29 -16.07
C ARG A 126 16.15 9.57 -15.36
N ALA A 127 14.96 10.07 -15.72
CA ALA A 127 14.39 11.25 -15.07
C ALA A 127 14.12 10.99 -13.57
N LEU A 128 13.64 9.80 -13.23
CA LEU A 128 13.45 9.42 -11.83
C LEU A 128 14.79 9.29 -11.08
N GLN A 129 15.79 8.69 -11.72
CA GLN A 129 17.12 8.56 -11.13
C GLN A 129 17.77 9.93 -10.89
N ALA A 130 17.52 10.88 -11.77
CA ALA A 130 18.02 12.26 -11.67
C ALA A 130 17.19 13.16 -10.73
N ALA A 131 16.04 12.69 -10.22
CA ALA A 131 15.14 13.49 -9.36
C ALA A 131 15.78 13.83 -8.01
N ALA A 132 16.69 12.99 -7.51
CA ALA A 132 17.47 13.22 -6.29
C ALA A 132 18.79 12.46 -6.32
N PRO A 133 19.81 12.87 -5.52
CA PRO A 133 20.99 12.05 -5.28
C PRO A 133 20.63 10.71 -4.62
N GLY A 134 21.36 9.64 -4.99
CA GLY A 134 21.23 8.34 -4.33
C GLY A 134 19.90 7.61 -4.59
N VAL A 135 19.27 7.86 -5.74
CA VAL A 135 18.07 7.10 -6.18
C VAL A 135 18.49 5.73 -6.71
N GLU A 136 17.82 4.70 -6.22
CA GLU A 136 18.00 3.30 -6.59
C GLU A 136 16.65 2.64 -6.86
N PHE A 137 16.71 1.50 -7.58
CA PHE A 137 15.54 0.67 -7.88
C PHE A 137 15.80 -0.76 -7.45
N GLU A 138 14.77 -1.44 -6.94
CA GLU A 138 14.88 -2.83 -6.54
C GLU A 138 13.55 -3.56 -6.73
N ASN A 139 13.61 -4.70 -7.44
CA ASN A 139 12.51 -5.64 -7.48
C ASN A 139 12.53 -6.48 -6.20
N THR A 140 11.44 -6.43 -5.44
CA THR A 140 11.33 -7.13 -4.17
C THR A 140 10.62 -8.50 -4.27
N ASN A 141 10.45 -9.03 -5.48
CA ASN A 141 9.90 -10.38 -5.70
C ASN A 141 10.86 -11.51 -5.31
N ASN A 142 12.15 -11.22 -5.19
CA ASN A 142 13.21 -12.12 -4.80
C ASN A 142 14.20 -11.42 -3.87
N LEU A 143 15.40 -11.99 -3.71
CA LEU A 143 16.47 -11.39 -2.88
C LEU A 143 16.97 -10.03 -3.41
N GLY A 144 16.79 -9.76 -4.71
CA GLY A 144 17.34 -8.55 -5.33
C GLY A 144 18.84 -8.44 -5.10
N LYS A 145 19.28 -7.34 -4.47
CA LYS A 145 20.68 -7.11 -4.08
C LYS A 145 21.04 -7.69 -2.70
N GLY A 146 20.05 -8.25 -1.99
CA GLY A 146 20.23 -8.79 -0.65
C GLY A 146 20.79 -10.21 -0.65
N LYS A 147 21.24 -10.65 0.52
CA LYS A 147 21.75 -12.01 0.74
C LYS A 147 20.77 -12.92 1.48
N ARG A 148 19.76 -12.34 2.10
CA ARG A 148 18.72 -13.04 2.87
C ARG A 148 17.44 -12.24 2.88
N TYR A 149 16.33 -12.89 3.13
CA TYR A 149 15.07 -12.24 3.49
C TYR A 149 15.11 -11.78 4.95
N ALA A 150 14.43 -10.70 5.24
CA ALA A 150 14.30 -10.16 6.58
C ALA A 150 12.94 -10.58 7.17
N ARG A 151 12.95 -11.13 8.39
CA ARG A 151 11.74 -11.61 9.07
C ARG A 151 11.11 -10.54 9.93
N PHE A 152 9.90 -10.14 9.58
CA PHE A 152 9.09 -9.17 10.30
C PHE A 152 7.96 -9.88 11.05
N ARG A 153 8.03 -9.88 12.39
CA ARG A 153 6.98 -10.48 13.24
C ARG A 153 5.76 -9.57 13.27
N SER A 154 4.57 -10.17 13.13
CA SER A 154 3.31 -9.44 13.35
C SER A 154 3.09 -9.27 14.83
N PRO A 155 3.01 -8.03 15.37
CA PRO A 155 2.72 -7.81 16.79
C PRO A 155 1.41 -8.50 17.19
N GLY A 156 1.41 -9.16 18.35
CA GLY A 156 0.27 -9.96 18.82
C GLY A 156 0.01 -11.26 18.03
N GLY A 157 1.00 -11.72 17.23
CA GLY A 157 0.98 -13.05 16.59
C GLY A 157 0.39 -13.12 15.19
N GLY A 158 -0.13 -12.02 14.64
CA GLY A 158 -0.73 -12.00 13.30
C GLY A 158 -2.16 -12.55 13.24
N TYR A 159 -2.81 -12.40 12.09
CA TYR A 159 -4.11 -12.99 11.76
C TYR A 159 -3.98 -14.25 10.90
N ILE A 160 -3.06 -14.24 9.93
CA ILE A 160 -2.86 -15.36 9.00
C ILE A 160 -1.46 -15.96 9.19
N PHE A 161 -0.42 -15.13 9.21
CA PHE A 161 0.94 -15.57 9.42
C PHE A 161 1.52 -14.88 10.68
N PRO A 162 2.31 -15.59 11.49
CA PRO A 162 2.91 -15.00 12.71
C PRO A 162 4.02 -14.00 12.38
N ALA A 163 4.59 -14.11 11.18
CA ALA A 163 5.62 -13.22 10.65
C ALA A 163 5.67 -13.31 9.12
N TYR A 164 6.33 -12.33 8.50
CA TYR A 164 6.53 -12.24 7.05
C TYR A 164 8.00 -12.12 6.74
N ASP A 165 8.49 -12.94 5.80
CA ASP A 165 9.83 -12.81 5.26
C ASP A 165 9.77 -11.90 4.02
N LEU A 166 10.39 -10.73 4.13
CA LEU A 166 10.38 -9.68 3.12
C LEU A 166 11.79 -9.47 2.56
N ASN A 167 11.89 -8.80 1.41
CA ASN A 167 13.18 -8.40 0.86
C ASN A 167 13.94 -7.51 1.86
N HIS A 168 15.28 -7.59 1.84
CA HIS A 168 16.17 -6.85 2.73
C HIS A 168 15.94 -5.32 2.69
N ALA A 169 15.43 -4.78 1.57
CA ALA A 169 15.15 -3.35 1.42
C ALA A 169 14.21 -2.79 2.50
N PHE A 170 13.31 -3.63 3.05
CA PHE A 170 12.40 -3.23 4.13
C PHE A 170 13.05 -3.26 5.53
N GLU A 171 14.15 -3.99 5.72
CA GLU A 171 14.97 -3.98 6.94
C GLU A 171 16.01 -2.86 6.90
N GLU A 172 16.67 -2.69 5.75
CA GLU A 172 17.73 -1.71 5.52
C GLU A 172 17.17 -0.32 5.20
N THR A 173 16.17 0.13 5.91
CA THR A 173 15.55 1.44 5.71
C THR A 173 15.22 2.11 7.03
N ASP A 174 15.50 3.40 7.11
CA ASP A 174 15.13 4.24 8.25
C ASP A 174 13.70 4.76 8.14
N VAL A 175 13.20 4.93 6.90
CA VAL A 175 11.88 5.48 6.59
C VAL A 175 11.23 4.65 5.49
N PHE A 176 10.05 4.12 5.76
CA PHE A 176 9.26 3.38 4.78
C PHE A 176 8.09 4.22 4.28
N VAL A 177 8.06 4.47 2.98
CA VAL A 177 7.03 5.29 2.30
C VAL A 177 6.20 4.40 1.39
N SER A 178 4.88 4.57 1.41
CA SER A 178 3.96 3.97 0.43
C SER A 178 3.39 5.07 -0.46
N ILE A 179 3.64 5.02 -1.76
CA ILE A 179 2.96 5.87 -2.75
C ILE A 179 1.90 5.02 -3.45
N ALA A 180 0.65 5.28 -3.16
CA ALA A 180 -0.47 4.46 -3.59
C ALA A 180 -1.43 5.22 -4.51
N LYS A 181 -2.19 4.48 -5.32
CA LYS A 181 -3.28 4.98 -6.15
C LYS A 181 -4.58 5.01 -5.36
N LEU A 182 -5.35 6.08 -5.48
CA LEU A 182 -6.69 6.20 -4.91
C LEU A 182 -7.67 5.40 -5.78
N LYS A 183 -7.91 4.12 -5.45
CA LYS A 183 -8.77 3.21 -6.24
C LYS A 183 -9.43 2.12 -5.40
N ASN A 184 -10.52 1.55 -5.93
CA ASN A 184 -11.12 0.36 -5.35
C ASN A 184 -10.21 -0.88 -5.44
N HIS A 185 -10.60 -1.93 -4.72
CA HIS A 185 -9.98 -3.24 -4.79
C HIS A 185 -11.02 -4.33 -4.52
N GLU A 186 -11.04 -5.38 -5.36
CA GLU A 186 -12.05 -6.44 -5.27
C GLU A 186 -12.03 -7.14 -3.90
N THR A 187 -10.85 -7.55 -3.42
CA THR A 187 -10.71 -8.36 -2.20
C THR A 187 -10.36 -7.56 -0.93
N CYS A 188 -10.28 -6.23 -1.00
CA CYS A 188 -9.97 -5.35 0.14
C CYS A 188 -10.82 -4.09 0.17
N GLY A 189 -11.79 -3.92 -0.75
CA GLY A 189 -12.62 -2.73 -0.89
C GLY A 189 -11.87 -1.54 -1.50
N VAL A 190 -10.72 -1.18 -0.93
CA VAL A 190 -9.86 -0.09 -1.40
C VAL A 190 -8.40 -0.53 -1.48
N THR A 191 -7.63 0.06 -2.39
CA THR A 191 -6.18 -0.19 -2.51
C THR A 191 -5.41 0.62 -1.48
N LEU A 192 -5.30 1.91 -1.65
CA LEU A 192 -4.67 2.89 -0.78
C LEU A 192 -3.28 2.45 -0.25
N ALA A 193 -2.80 3.05 0.84
CA ALA A 193 -1.43 2.86 1.31
C ALA A 193 -1.20 1.46 1.90
N MET A 194 -2.13 0.93 2.72
CA MET A 194 -1.95 -0.37 3.35
C MET A 194 -2.00 -1.51 2.34
N LYS A 195 -3.05 -1.56 1.47
CA LYS A 195 -3.18 -2.65 0.49
C LYS A 195 -2.05 -2.63 -0.55
N ASN A 196 -1.50 -1.45 -0.87
CA ASN A 196 -0.30 -1.34 -1.69
C ASN A 196 0.86 -2.16 -1.11
N CYS A 197 1.00 -2.22 0.20
CA CYS A 197 2.06 -2.97 0.88
C CYS A 197 1.87 -4.50 0.88
N PHE A 198 0.77 -5.03 0.37
CA PHE A 198 0.70 -6.45 0.03
C PHE A 198 1.81 -6.86 -0.95
N GLY A 199 2.19 -5.96 -1.87
CA GLY A 199 3.33 -6.15 -2.75
C GLY A 199 4.70 -6.21 -2.06
N ASN A 200 4.81 -6.07 -0.74
CA ASN A 200 6.05 -6.30 0.00
C ASN A 200 6.37 -7.79 0.11
N THR A 201 5.36 -8.68 0.00
CA THR A 201 5.56 -10.13 0.06
C THR A 201 6.24 -10.62 -1.22
N PRO A 202 7.45 -11.21 -1.16
CA PRO A 202 8.15 -11.69 -2.35
C PRO A 202 7.45 -12.90 -2.98
N ALA A 203 7.32 -12.89 -4.30
CA ALA A 203 6.77 -14.04 -5.02
C ALA A 203 7.67 -15.27 -4.93
N SER A 204 8.96 -15.12 -4.69
CA SER A 204 9.89 -16.20 -4.38
C SER A 204 9.42 -17.09 -3.23
N ILE A 205 8.79 -16.51 -2.22
CA ILE A 205 8.34 -17.21 -0.99
C ILE A 205 6.82 -17.45 -1.02
N TYR A 206 6.04 -16.45 -1.43
CA TYR A 206 4.57 -16.45 -1.36
C TYR A 206 3.91 -16.64 -2.73
N GLY A 207 4.68 -16.82 -3.79
CA GLY A 207 4.19 -17.03 -5.15
C GLY A 207 3.59 -18.42 -5.37
N ASP A 208 2.76 -18.53 -6.41
CA ASP A 208 2.08 -19.77 -6.75
C ASP A 208 3.04 -20.86 -7.26
N ASP A 209 4.22 -20.45 -7.74
CA ASP A 209 5.34 -21.31 -8.12
C ASP A 209 6.54 -21.25 -7.16
N ALA A 210 6.34 -20.68 -5.97
CA ALA A 210 7.37 -20.69 -4.92
C ALA A 210 7.80 -22.13 -4.58
N GLY A 211 9.09 -22.33 -4.35
CA GLY A 211 9.62 -23.63 -3.92
C GLY A 211 8.97 -24.08 -2.61
N ARG A 212 8.83 -25.39 -2.42
CA ARG A 212 8.24 -25.94 -1.18
C ARG A 212 9.17 -25.79 0.02
N GLU A 213 10.43 -26.15 -0.16
CA GLU A 213 11.46 -26.10 0.89
C GLU A 213 12.18 -24.75 0.87
N GLU A 214 12.68 -24.36 -0.30
CA GLU A 214 13.46 -23.16 -0.54
C GLU A 214 12.72 -22.17 -1.43
N PRO A 215 12.98 -20.86 -1.31
CA PRO A 215 12.46 -19.85 -2.23
C PRO A 215 12.81 -20.16 -3.69
N ASN A 216 11.90 -19.82 -4.60
CA ASN A 216 12.19 -19.81 -6.03
C ASN A 216 12.67 -18.40 -6.44
N GLU A 217 13.97 -18.20 -6.60
CA GLU A 217 14.54 -16.87 -6.89
C GLU A 217 14.24 -16.34 -8.31
N ASN A 218 13.58 -17.13 -9.14
CA ASN A 218 13.08 -16.69 -10.45
C ASN A 218 11.57 -16.94 -10.58
N PRO A 219 10.73 -16.31 -9.70
CA PRO A 219 9.29 -16.53 -9.71
C PRO A 219 8.65 -15.98 -10.99
N LYS A 220 7.66 -16.71 -11.51
CA LYS A 220 6.90 -16.36 -12.73
C LYS A 220 5.40 -16.32 -12.49
N SER A 221 4.96 -16.40 -11.24
CA SER A 221 3.55 -16.45 -10.86
C SER A 221 3.17 -15.43 -9.81
N GLY A 222 1.87 -15.13 -9.70
CA GLY A 222 1.31 -14.31 -8.63
C GLY A 222 1.28 -15.04 -7.29
N ARG A 223 0.54 -14.46 -6.33
CA ARG A 223 0.45 -14.96 -4.94
C ARG A 223 -0.96 -15.46 -4.59
N VAL A 224 -1.69 -15.90 -5.61
CA VAL A 224 -3.13 -16.18 -5.49
C VAL A 224 -3.38 -17.40 -4.60
N ASN A 225 -2.65 -18.50 -4.84
CA ASN A 225 -2.87 -19.74 -4.08
C ASN A 225 -2.34 -19.69 -2.65
N VAL A 226 -1.28 -18.94 -2.37
CA VAL A 226 -0.75 -18.79 -1.00
C VAL A 226 -1.58 -17.75 -0.23
N CYS A 227 -1.69 -16.54 -0.75
CA CYS A 227 -2.24 -15.44 0.02
C CYS A 227 -3.76 -15.32 -0.10
N HIS A 228 -4.33 -15.37 -1.33
CA HIS A 228 -5.76 -15.15 -1.51
C HIS A 228 -6.59 -16.36 -1.07
N TYR A 229 -6.22 -17.55 -1.50
CA TYR A 229 -7.01 -18.75 -1.24
C TYR A 229 -6.43 -19.69 -0.17
N GLY A 230 -5.15 -19.51 0.25
CA GLY A 230 -4.52 -20.41 1.20
C GLY A 230 -4.48 -21.88 0.76
N LYS A 231 -4.52 -22.14 -0.55
CA LYS A 231 -4.43 -23.49 -1.13
C LYS A 231 -3.02 -24.09 -1.02
N ARG A 232 -2.02 -23.23 -0.79
CA ARG A 232 -0.62 -23.56 -0.56
C ARG A 232 -0.09 -22.81 0.64
N GLN A 233 0.87 -23.41 1.33
CA GLN A 233 1.71 -22.72 2.29
C GLN A 233 2.85 -21.98 1.56
N PRO A 234 3.43 -20.94 2.15
CA PRO A 234 4.68 -20.35 1.66
C PRO A 234 5.82 -21.37 1.70
N SER A 235 6.98 -21.02 1.12
CA SER A 235 8.21 -21.83 1.27
C SER A 235 8.50 -22.11 2.74
N LYS A 236 8.99 -23.30 3.09
CA LYS A 236 9.26 -23.69 4.50
C LYS A 236 10.30 -22.83 5.20
N SER A 237 11.10 -22.07 4.44
CA SER A 237 12.00 -21.05 4.99
C SER A 237 11.23 -19.92 5.71
N ALA A 238 9.98 -19.66 5.31
CA ALA A 238 9.09 -18.67 5.92
C ALA A 238 8.07 -19.31 6.87
N PRO A 239 7.51 -18.54 7.82
CA PRO A 239 6.48 -19.06 8.72
C PRO A 239 5.23 -19.53 7.99
N ALA A 240 4.71 -20.68 8.38
CA ALA A 240 3.43 -21.21 7.91
C ALA A 240 2.24 -20.44 8.52
N GLU A 241 1.04 -20.70 8.00
CA GLU A 241 -0.20 -20.19 8.58
C GLU A 241 -0.36 -20.60 10.04
N ILE A 242 -0.91 -19.69 10.85
CA ILE A 242 -1.20 -19.92 12.28
C ILE A 242 -2.31 -20.97 12.43
N ASP A 243 -3.36 -20.83 11.63
CA ASP A 243 -4.50 -21.74 11.61
C ASP A 243 -4.77 -22.25 10.18
N PRO A 244 -4.33 -23.47 9.86
CA PRO A 244 -4.60 -24.08 8.56
C PRO A 244 -6.10 -24.33 8.27
N ALA A 245 -6.98 -24.28 9.28
CA ALA A 245 -8.43 -24.40 9.13
C ALA A 245 -9.11 -23.05 8.86
N SER A 246 -8.37 -21.94 8.90
CA SER A 246 -8.91 -20.60 8.63
C SER A 246 -9.61 -20.51 7.27
N SER A 247 -10.52 -19.54 7.12
CA SER A 247 -11.28 -19.34 5.88
C SER A 247 -10.37 -19.20 4.66
N ARG A 248 -10.78 -19.84 3.55
CA ARG A 248 -10.13 -19.76 2.24
C ARG A 248 -10.73 -18.70 1.33
N ASP A 249 -11.65 -17.90 1.86
CA ASP A 249 -12.23 -16.77 1.17
C ASP A 249 -11.22 -15.62 1.03
N PRO A 250 -10.96 -15.11 -0.19
CA PRO A 250 -10.03 -14.00 -0.39
C PRO A 250 -10.40 -12.73 0.36
N GLY A 251 -11.69 -12.44 0.50
CA GLY A 251 -12.19 -11.29 1.25
C GLY A 251 -12.04 -11.40 2.77
N TYR A 252 -11.80 -12.60 3.28
CA TYR A 252 -11.37 -12.83 4.66
C TYR A 252 -9.86 -12.72 4.81
N ARG A 253 -9.10 -13.38 3.91
CA ARG A 253 -7.64 -13.55 4.04
C ARG A 253 -6.88 -12.27 3.72
N MET A 254 -7.18 -11.66 2.56
CA MET A 254 -6.41 -10.50 2.08
C MET A 254 -6.43 -9.31 3.03
N PRO A 255 -7.58 -8.86 3.58
CA PRO A 255 -7.59 -7.79 4.57
C PRO A 255 -6.76 -8.10 5.82
N ARG A 256 -6.74 -9.35 6.27
CA ARG A 256 -5.95 -9.80 7.44
C ARG A 256 -4.46 -9.80 7.15
N ILE A 257 -4.03 -10.32 6.01
CA ILE A 257 -2.62 -10.26 5.57
C ILE A 257 -2.14 -8.81 5.45
N VAL A 258 -2.97 -7.93 4.89
CA VAL A 258 -2.63 -6.50 4.75
C VAL A 258 -2.53 -5.81 6.11
N ALA A 259 -3.44 -6.09 7.04
CA ALA A 259 -3.38 -5.56 8.41
C ALA A 259 -2.15 -6.09 9.17
N ASP A 260 -1.82 -7.38 9.01
CA ASP A 260 -0.61 -7.98 9.58
C ASP A 260 0.67 -7.34 9.04
N LEU A 261 0.76 -7.12 7.73
CA LEU A 261 1.92 -6.46 7.09
C LEU A 261 2.08 -5.01 7.56
N ALA A 262 0.97 -4.26 7.67
CA ALA A 262 0.98 -2.90 8.19
C ALA A 262 1.43 -2.82 9.66
N ALA A 263 1.13 -3.85 10.45
CA ALA A 263 1.59 -3.96 11.82
C ALA A 263 3.05 -4.43 11.92
N ALA A 264 3.47 -5.39 11.06
CA ALA A 264 4.81 -5.98 11.06
C ALA A 264 5.88 -5.00 10.56
N ARG A 265 5.59 -4.23 9.52
CA ARG A 265 6.43 -3.13 9.00
C ARG A 265 5.57 -1.89 8.80
N PRO A 266 5.43 -1.03 9.82
CA PRO A 266 4.65 0.20 9.73
C PRO A 266 5.13 1.14 8.61
N ILE A 267 4.18 1.85 8.01
CA ILE A 267 4.43 2.87 6.99
C ILE A 267 4.64 4.20 7.70
N ASP A 268 5.81 4.82 7.49
CA ASP A 268 6.18 6.08 8.13
C ASP A 268 5.61 7.31 7.41
N LEU A 269 5.35 7.17 6.09
CA LEU A 269 4.69 8.18 5.28
C LEU A 269 3.85 7.52 4.19
N ALA A 270 2.56 7.76 4.19
CA ALA A 270 1.63 7.39 3.14
C ALA A 270 1.38 8.59 2.22
N ILE A 271 1.50 8.38 0.92
CA ILE A 271 1.13 9.34 -0.13
C ILE A 271 0.11 8.64 -1.00
N VAL A 272 -1.07 9.21 -1.14
CA VAL A 272 -2.15 8.67 -1.97
C VAL A 272 -2.45 9.66 -3.07
N GLU A 273 -2.29 9.23 -4.31
CA GLU A 273 -2.57 10.06 -5.47
C GLU A 273 -3.88 9.64 -6.14
N GLY A 274 -4.74 10.61 -6.37
CA GLY A 274 -6.03 10.50 -7.00
C GLY A 274 -6.27 11.63 -7.99
N VAL A 275 -5.26 12.04 -8.75
CA VAL A 275 -5.44 13.03 -9.82
C VAL A 275 -6.33 12.42 -10.91
N GLU A 276 -5.92 11.30 -11.48
CA GLU A 276 -6.74 10.44 -12.31
C GLU A 276 -6.61 9.00 -11.83
N SER A 277 -7.68 8.19 -11.94
CA SER A 277 -7.71 6.82 -11.44
C SER A 277 -8.79 5.98 -12.13
N ILE A 278 -9.05 4.81 -11.56
CA ILE A 278 -10.16 3.93 -11.91
C ILE A 278 -11.03 3.65 -10.69
N ALA A 279 -12.32 3.48 -10.92
CA ALA A 279 -13.28 2.97 -9.94
C ALA A 279 -13.80 1.59 -10.37
N GLY A 280 -14.30 0.81 -9.40
CA GLY A 280 -14.87 -0.51 -9.62
C GLY A 280 -13.91 -1.68 -9.41
N GLY A 281 -12.61 -1.43 -9.25
CA GLY A 281 -11.60 -2.47 -8.99
C GLY A 281 -10.17 -1.95 -9.09
N GLU A 282 -9.21 -2.86 -8.99
CA GLU A 282 -7.79 -2.50 -8.90
C GLU A 282 -7.04 -2.51 -10.24
N GLY A 283 -7.62 -3.04 -11.30
CA GLY A 283 -6.93 -3.12 -12.60
C GLY A 283 -7.77 -3.72 -13.73
N PRO A 284 -7.26 -3.72 -14.98
CA PRO A 284 -8.00 -4.04 -16.22
C PRO A 284 -8.62 -5.45 -16.29
N TRP A 285 -8.23 -6.36 -15.43
CA TRP A 285 -8.80 -7.71 -15.32
C TRP A 285 -10.16 -7.74 -14.59
N ILE A 286 -10.56 -6.62 -13.96
CA ILE A 286 -11.86 -6.51 -13.28
C ILE A 286 -12.89 -5.96 -14.26
N LYS A 287 -14.09 -6.55 -14.25
CA LYS A 287 -15.21 -6.06 -15.05
C LYS A 287 -15.87 -4.83 -14.41
N GLY A 288 -16.45 -3.97 -15.23
CA GLY A 288 -17.20 -2.80 -14.76
C GLY A 288 -16.33 -1.63 -14.29
N LEU A 289 -15.04 -1.62 -14.66
CA LEU A 289 -14.17 -0.47 -14.38
C LEU A 289 -14.63 0.77 -15.14
N ARG A 290 -14.43 1.92 -14.50
CA ARG A 290 -14.61 3.24 -15.14
C ARG A 290 -13.48 4.19 -14.77
N LEU A 291 -13.15 5.12 -15.66
CA LEU A 291 -12.20 6.19 -15.39
C LEU A 291 -12.83 7.20 -14.42
N VAL A 292 -12.03 7.69 -13.48
CA VAL A 292 -12.42 8.73 -12.53
C VAL A 292 -11.32 9.78 -12.42
N ARG A 293 -11.71 11.01 -12.07
CA ARG A 293 -10.81 12.15 -11.92
C ARG A 293 -11.07 12.88 -10.61
N PRO A 294 -10.68 12.29 -9.48
CA PRO A 294 -10.86 12.92 -8.17
C PRO A 294 -10.14 14.27 -8.04
N GLY A 295 -9.02 14.44 -8.73
CA GLY A 295 -8.29 15.71 -8.77
C GLY A 295 -7.66 16.07 -7.43
N LEU A 296 -7.08 15.09 -6.72
CA LEU A 296 -6.52 15.31 -5.38
C LEU A 296 -5.24 14.50 -5.11
N LEU A 297 -4.49 14.99 -4.12
CA LEU A 297 -3.38 14.31 -3.45
C LEU A 297 -3.65 14.30 -1.95
N ALA A 298 -3.30 13.23 -1.26
CA ALA A 298 -3.36 13.13 0.19
C ALA A 298 -2.06 12.55 0.76
N ALA A 299 -1.68 12.95 1.97
CA ALA A 299 -0.53 12.38 2.66
C ALA A 299 -0.78 12.32 4.17
N GLY A 300 -0.14 11.36 4.86
CA GLY A 300 -0.19 11.25 6.32
C GLY A 300 0.92 10.35 6.86
N THR A 301 1.24 10.51 8.13
CA THR A 301 2.29 9.75 8.82
C THR A 301 1.79 8.48 9.53
N ASN A 302 0.53 8.14 9.32
CA ASN A 302 -0.07 6.87 9.74
C ASN A 302 -0.95 6.34 8.61
N ALA A 303 -0.68 5.14 8.14
CA ALA A 303 -1.37 4.57 6.97
C ALA A 303 -2.85 4.31 7.23
N VAL A 304 -3.24 3.87 8.44
CA VAL A 304 -4.66 3.62 8.76
C VAL A 304 -5.44 4.94 8.72
N CYS A 305 -4.91 6.00 9.35
CA CYS A 305 -5.53 7.32 9.33
C CYS A 305 -5.63 7.86 7.89
N THR A 306 -4.56 7.70 7.10
CA THR A 306 -4.55 8.16 5.71
C THR A 306 -5.57 7.41 4.86
N ASP A 307 -5.62 6.08 4.98
CA ASP A 307 -6.56 5.24 4.23
C ASP A 307 -8.01 5.51 4.67
N THR A 308 -8.24 5.80 5.95
CA THR A 308 -9.55 6.20 6.51
C THR A 308 -10.05 7.48 5.86
N VAL A 309 -9.21 8.53 5.83
CA VAL A 309 -9.57 9.81 5.19
C VAL A 309 -9.76 9.62 3.69
N CYS A 310 -8.87 8.88 3.01
CA CYS A 310 -8.99 8.60 1.58
C CYS A 310 -10.25 7.82 1.23
N THR A 311 -10.66 6.87 2.07
CA THR A 311 -11.92 6.12 1.89
C THR A 311 -13.13 7.07 1.97
N ALA A 312 -13.12 8.01 2.91
CA ALA A 312 -14.16 9.05 3.00
C ALA A 312 -14.14 10.00 1.79
N LEU A 313 -12.95 10.37 1.27
CA LEU A 313 -12.81 11.15 0.04
C LEU A 313 -13.39 10.45 -1.19
N MET A 314 -13.38 9.11 -1.22
CA MET A 314 -14.03 8.31 -2.26
C MET A 314 -15.56 8.23 -2.10
N GLY A 315 -16.12 8.81 -1.04
CA GLY A 315 -17.56 8.83 -0.75
C GLY A 315 -18.06 7.60 0.00
N TYR A 316 -17.17 6.83 0.62
CA TYR A 316 -17.52 5.66 1.41
C TYR A 316 -17.44 5.92 2.92
N ASP A 317 -18.20 5.15 3.70
CA ASP A 317 -17.98 5.09 5.15
C ASP A 317 -16.72 4.26 5.44
N PRO A 318 -15.65 4.86 6.01
CA PRO A 318 -14.43 4.12 6.33
C PRO A 318 -14.62 3.08 7.45
N ARG A 319 -15.73 3.11 8.19
CA ARG A 319 -16.08 2.12 9.21
C ARG A 319 -17.09 1.08 8.73
N ALA A 320 -17.48 1.11 7.44
CA ALA A 320 -18.39 0.13 6.87
C ALA A 320 -17.88 -1.30 7.08
N GLN A 321 -18.80 -2.19 7.43
CA GLN A 321 -18.53 -3.60 7.62
C GLN A 321 -18.68 -4.38 6.31
N ARG A 322 -18.19 -5.62 6.29
CA ARG A 322 -18.42 -6.55 5.20
C ARG A 322 -19.92 -6.62 4.86
N GLY A 323 -20.23 -6.62 3.57
CA GLY A 323 -21.61 -6.53 3.04
C GLY A 323 -22.02 -5.13 2.61
N THR A 324 -21.27 -4.08 3.02
CA THR A 324 -21.50 -2.68 2.64
C THR A 324 -20.35 -2.17 1.74
N THR A 325 -20.71 -1.43 0.71
CA THR A 325 -19.70 -0.82 -0.19
C THR A 325 -18.75 0.11 0.60
N PRO A 326 -17.42 0.04 0.34
CA PRO A 326 -16.74 -0.73 -0.72
C PRO A 326 -16.38 -2.16 -0.28
N PHE A 327 -16.73 -2.60 0.92
CA PHE A 327 -16.37 -3.89 1.53
C PHE A 327 -17.43 -4.98 1.30
N ARG A 328 -18.10 -5.00 0.12
CA ARG A 328 -19.21 -5.92 -0.15
C ARG A 328 -18.85 -7.39 0.06
N ALA A 329 -17.69 -7.81 -0.44
CA ALA A 329 -17.24 -9.21 -0.40
C ALA A 329 -16.01 -9.42 0.50
N CYS A 330 -15.59 -8.42 1.28
CA CYS A 330 -14.37 -8.50 2.08
C CYS A 330 -14.54 -7.82 3.43
N ASP A 331 -13.67 -8.18 4.39
CA ASP A 331 -13.57 -7.48 5.65
C ASP A 331 -12.86 -6.13 5.48
N ASN A 332 -13.09 -5.22 6.41
CA ASN A 332 -12.50 -3.89 6.35
C ASN A 332 -11.09 -3.90 6.94
N THR A 333 -10.09 -3.67 6.07
CA THR A 333 -8.67 -3.68 6.43
C THR A 333 -8.32 -2.62 7.49
N MET A 334 -8.97 -1.44 7.44
CA MET A 334 -8.70 -0.36 8.40
C MET A 334 -9.16 -0.73 9.81
N LEU A 335 -10.33 -1.37 9.94
CA LEU A 335 -10.83 -1.84 11.24
C LEU A 335 -9.97 -2.98 11.80
N LEU A 336 -9.48 -3.89 10.96
CA LEU A 336 -8.55 -4.95 11.36
C LEU A 336 -7.22 -4.37 11.85
N ALA A 337 -6.68 -3.35 11.16
CA ALA A 337 -5.45 -2.68 11.55
C ALA A 337 -5.64 -1.81 12.81
N GLU A 338 -6.79 -1.15 12.98
CA GLU A 338 -7.16 -0.43 14.21
C GLU A 338 -7.22 -1.39 15.40
N ALA A 339 -7.83 -2.56 15.26
CA ALA A 339 -7.87 -3.58 16.29
C ALA A 339 -6.48 -4.11 16.69
N ARG A 340 -5.47 -3.98 15.83
CA ARG A 340 -4.06 -4.26 16.10
C ARG A 340 -3.29 -3.07 16.68
N GLY A 341 -3.94 -1.93 16.91
CA GLY A 341 -3.29 -0.72 17.41
C GLY A 341 -2.38 -0.02 16.42
N VAL A 342 -2.49 -0.30 15.11
CA VAL A 342 -1.64 0.31 14.06
C VAL A 342 -1.99 1.78 13.85
N GLY A 343 -3.28 2.11 13.88
CA GLY A 343 -3.78 3.48 13.70
C GLY A 343 -5.29 3.55 13.80
N SER A 344 -5.82 4.76 13.95
CA SER A 344 -7.26 4.98 14.11
C SER A 344 -7.99 4.99 12.78
N ALA A 345 -9.12 4.26 12.73
CA ALA A 345 -10.11 4.31 11.65
C ALA A 345 -11.32 5.22 12.00
N ASP A 346 -11.23 6.03 13.04
CA ASP A 346 -12.27 6.98 13.45
C ASP A 346 -11.94 8.40 12.96
N LEU A 347 -12.69 8.90 11.99
CA LEU A 347 -12.53 10.25 11.43
C LEU A 347 -12.59 11.36 12.49
N ARG A 348 -13.34 11.16 13.59
CA ARG A 348 -13.46 12.15 14.68
C ARG A 348 -12.15 12.33 15.45
N ARG A 349 -11.23 11.38 15.36
CA ARG A 349 -9.91 11.40 15.99
C ARG A 349 -8.79 11.84 15.07
N ILE A 350 -9.06 11.97 13.76
CA ILE A 350 -8.06 12.29 12.73
C ILE A 350 -8.18 13.76 12.36
N GLU A 351 -7.13 14.52 12.64
CA GLU A 351 -7.04 15.92 12.18
C GLU A 351 -6.83 15.94 10.66
N VAL A 352 -7.72 16.61 9.93
CA VAL A 352 -7.59 16.83 8.48
C VAL A 352 -7.06 18.24 8.23
N ARG A 353 -5.97 18.35 7.48
CA ARG A 353 -5.26 19.58 7.13
C ARG A 353 -5.36 19.90 5.65
N GLY A 354 -5.25 21.18 5.29
CA GLY A 354 -5.44 21.65 3.92
C GLY A 354 -6.91 21.65 3.50
N GLU A 355 -7.26 20.94 2.44
CA GLU A 355 -8.65 20.79 2.02
C GLU A 355 -9.47 19.95 3.00
N SER A 356 -10.75 20.31 3.19
CA SER A 356 -11.66 19.45 3.96
C SER A 356 -12.09 18.22 3.16
N ILE A 357 -12.52 17.15 3.84
CA ILE A 357 -13.11 16.00 3.17
C ILE A 357 -14.29 16.41 2.31
N ALA A 358 -15.14 17.32 2.78
CA ALA A 358 -16.32 17.78 2.05
C ALA A 358 -15.96 18.53 0.75
N SER A 359 -14.90 19.38 0.79
CA SER A 359 -14.47 20.15 -0.38
C SER A 359 -13.75 19.31 -1.44
N ALA A 360 -13.14 18.20 -1.04
CA ALA A 360 -12.36 17.29 -1.90
C ALA A 360 -13.11 15.96 -2.18
N LEU A 361 -14.36 15.83 -1.77
CA LEU A 361 -15.18 14.64 -1.95
C LEU A 361 -15.37 14.32 -3.43
N TYR A 362 -15.05 13.09 -3.83
CA TYR A 362 -15.35 12.55 -5.14
C TYR A 362 -16.01 11.17 -5.00
N LYS A 363 -17.31 11.07 -5.29
CA LYS A 363 -18.03 9.80 -5.14
C LYS A 363 -17.61 8.78 -6.20
N TYR A 364 -17.05 7.66 -5.76
CA TYR A 364 -16.66 6.54 -6.61
C TYR A 364 -17.87 5.65 -7.00
N GLU A 365 -18.94 5.69 -6.26
CA GLU A 365 -20.25 5.19 -6.70
C GLU A 365 -21.09 6.38 -7.16
N ALA A 366 -21.39 6.43 -8.44
CA ALA A 366 -22.34 7.34 -9.06
C ALA A 366 -23.33 6.54 -9.89
#